data_8904edd7fffc097ef0dd8f9b544c8aff
#
_entry.id   8904edd7fffc097ef0dd8f9b544c8aff
#
_cell.length_a   1.000
_cell.length_b   1.000
_cell.length_c   1.000
_cell.angle_alpha   90.00
_cell.angle_beta   90.00
_cell.angle_gamma   90.00
#
_symmetry.space_group_name_H-M   'P 1'
#
loop_
_entity.id
_entity.type
_entity.pdbx_description
1 polymer ?
#
loop_
_entity_poly.entity_id
_entity_poly.type
_entity_poly.pdbx_seq_one_letter_code
_entity_poly.pdbx_strand_id
1 'polypeptide(L)'
;MRRWFNEDMKMSKRGFKEPSVPKTLFPVHDGLALLQEAKAQELEIVRREISGIYLTRFDGSGLSFQQTVYQNCRFMGCNLNETFFKDVKFINCDFYQSGFSDAGFKNCAFLSCKGDGADFYGSSMYHVSFQDCVMKEALFDAGKMSYVKGSHTDFSKSGFSKCKMSNMDWNRVSFREANFFKTVLKGIDFTTCGIEGIVLSEGKGELEGMVVNTLQALDFAKSLGIVIQSEKSEKG
;
A
#
# COMPACT_ATOMS: atom_id res chain seq x y z
N MET A 1 6.70 -5.47 -19.52
CA MET A 1 6.16 -5.01 -18.23
C MET A 1 5.62 -3.57 -18.24
N ARG A 2 6.35 -2.53 -18.62
CA ARG A 2 5.87 -1.12 -18.65
C ARG A 2 4.64 -0.84 -19.56
N ARG A 3 4.34 -1.69 -20.53
CA ARG A 3 3.27 -1.47 -21.52
C ARG A 3 1.85 -1.62 -20.94
N TRP A 4 1.65 -2.53 -20.00
CA TRP A 4 0.34 -2.82 -19.37
C TRP A 4 -0.19 -1.70 -18.47
N PHE A 5 0.70 -0.98 -17.75
CA PHE A 5 0.29 0.14 -16.90
C PHE A 5 -0.13 1.39 -17.67
N ASN A 6 0.43 1.61 -18.86
CA ASN A 6 0.18 2.84 -19.61
C ASN A 6 -1.14 2.83 -20.41
N GLU A 7 -1.64 1.67 -20.83
CA GLU A 7 -2.86 1.58 -21.64
C GLU A 7 -4.13 1.71 -20.77
N ASP A 8 -4.15 1.14 -19.58
CA ASP A 8 -5.33 1.18 -18.70
C ASP A 8 -5.48 2.50 -17.91
N MET A 9 -4.40 3.24 -17.66
CA MET A 9 -4.46 4.55 -17.00
C MET A 9 -5.20 5.62 -17.81
N LYS A 10 -5.32 5.48 -19.12
CA LYS A 10 -6.03 6.43 -20.00
C LYS A 10 -7.55 6.24 -20.06
N MET A 11 -8.12 5.14 -19.54
CA MET A 11 -9.53 4.78 -19.76
C MET A 11 -10.44 4.78 -18.53
N SER A 12 -10.01 5.15 -17.34
CA SER A 12 -10.82 4.89 -16.14
C SER A 12 -11.59 6.11 -15.62
N LYS A 13 -12.81 6.30 -16.14
CA LYS A 13 -13.95 6.85 -15.39
C LYS A 13 -14.68 5.74 -14.57
N ARG A 14 -14.10 4.55 -14.42
CA ARG A 14 -14.69 3.42 -13.69
C ARG A 14 -14.16 3.41 -12.27
N GLY A 15 -15.03 3.12 -11.29
CA GLY A 15 -14.69 3.01 -9.87
C GLY A 15 -13.64 1.93 -9.55
N PHE A 16 -13.34 1.73 -8.26
CA PHE A 16 -12.39 0.73 -7.78
C PHE A 16 -12.75 -0.68 -8.28
N LYS A 17 -11.74 -1.49 -8.61
CA LYS A 17 -11.89 -2.88 -9.05
C LYS A 17 -11.26 -3.83 -8.04
N GLU A 18 -12.03 -4.81 -7.58
CA GLU A 18 -11.54 -5.90 -6.74
C GLU A 18 -10.74 -6.93 -7.56
N PRO A 19 -9.87 -7.73 -6.91
CA PRO A 19 -9.19 -8.84 -7.55
C PRO A 19 -10.17 -9.84 -8.15
N SER A 20 -10.03 -10.15 -9.43
CA SER A 20 -10.84 -11.16 -10.13
C SER A 20 -10.20 -12.54 -10.03
N VAL A 21 -10.39 -13.21 -8.89
CA VAL A 21 -9.86 -14.55 -8.63
C VAL A 21 -10.94 -15.58 -8.92
N PRO A 22 -10.67 -16.64 -9.71
CA PRO A 22 -11.63 -17.71 -9.99
C PRO A 22 -12.04 -18.47 -8.72
N LYS A 23 -13.23 -19.03 -8.70
CA LYS A 23 -13.72 -19.86 -7.58
C LYS A 23 -12.89 -21.14 -7.40
N THR A 24 -12.36 -21.67 -8.49
CA THR A 24 -11.51 -22.88 -8.47
C THR A 24 -10.08 -22.49 -8.75
N LEU A 25 -9.21 -22.73 -7.78
CA LEU A 25 -7.77 -22.58 -7.87
C LEU A 25 -7.10 -23.96 -7.77
N PHE A 26 -5.88 -24.06 -8.27
CA PHE A 26 -5.08 -25.27 -8.12
C PHE A 26 -4.27 -25.17 -6.82
N PRO A 27 -4.53 -26.03 -5.81
CA PRO A 27 -3.78 -26.01 -4.57
C PRO A 27 -2.31 -26.40 -4.83
N VAL A 28 -1.42 -25.75 -4.09
CA VAL A 28 0.02 -25.97 -4.18
C VAL A 28 0.49 -26.68 -2.93
N HIS A 29 1.03 -27.88 -3.09
CA HIS A 29 1.56 -28.70 -1.98
C HIS A 29 2.97 -28.30 -1.58
N ASP A 30 3.81 -27.95 -2.55
CA ASP A 30 5.16 -27.43 -2.32
C ASP A 30 5.32 -26.05 -2.97
N GLY A 31 5.07 -25.02 -2.17
CA GLY A 31 5.13 -23.64 -2.64
C GLY A 31 6.56 -23.20 -2.96
N LEU A 32 7.57 -23.71 -2.23
CA LEU A 32 8.95 -23.36 -2.51
C LEU A 32 9.41 -23.92 -3.86
N ALA A 33 9.13 -25.20 -4.12
CA ALA A 33 9.47 -25.83 -5.40
C ALA A 33 8.81 -25.10 -6.58
N LEU A 34 7.51 -24.76 -6.45
CA LEU A 34 6.81 -23.98 -7.48
C LEU A 34 7.49 -22.63 -7.76
N LEU A 35 7.86 -21.88 -6.72
CA LEU A 35 8.50 -20.58 -6.88
C LEU A 35 9.90 -20.69 -7.49
N GLN A 36 10.67 -21.71 -7.10
CA GLN A 36 12.00 -21.99 -7.66
C GLN A 36 11.92 -22.38 -9.13
N GLU A 37 10.99 -23.26 -9.50
CA GLU A 37 10.76 -23.66 -10.89
C GLU A 37 10.33 -22.47 -11.75
N ALA A 38 9.35 -21.69 -11.27
CA ALA A 38 8.87 -20.51 -11.97
C ALA A 38 9.99 -19.48 -12.17
N LYS A 39 10.86 -19.29 -11.18
CA LYS A 39 12.02 -18.39 -11.28
C LYS A 39 13.05 -18.91 -12.30
N ALA A 40 13.37 -20.20 -12.27
CA ALA A 40 14.38 -20.80 -13.15
C ALA A 40 13.94 -20.84 -14.62
N GLN A 41 12.64 -20.98 -14.87
CA GLN A 41 12.09 -21.12 -16.22
C GLN A 41 11.36 -19.85 -16.71
N GLU A 42 11.40 -18.76 -15.93
CA GLU A 42 10.70 -17.50 -16.23
C GLU A 42 9.19 -17.68 -16.47
N LEU A 43 8.57 -18.61 -15.72
CA LEU A 43 7.16 -18.93 -15.88
C LEU A 43 6.27 -18.00 -15.05
N GLU A 44 5.09 -17.69 -15.59
CA GLU A 44 4.03 -17.01 -14.82
C GLU A 44 3.27 -18.02 -13.95
N ILE A 45 3.05 -17.67 -12.69
CA ILE A 45 2.27 -18.48 -11.74
C ILE A 45 0.80 -18.05 -11.82
N VAL A 46 -0.04 -18.93 -12.37
CA VAL A 46 -1.44 -18.61 -12.69
C VAL A 46 -2.40 -19.55 -11.97
N ARG A 47 -3.49 -18.96 -11.40
CA ARG A 47 -4.60 -19.69 -10.75
C ARG A 47 -4.14 -20.69 -9.68
N ARG A 48 -3.27 -20.24 -8.79
CA ARG A 48 -2.76 -21.05 -7.68
C ARG A 48 -3.33 -20.60 -6.34
N GLU A 49 -3.54 -21.56 -5.47
CA GLU A 49 -3.74 -21.36 -4.05
C GLU A 49 -2.51 -21.84 -3.30
N ILE A 50 -1.80 -20.91 -2.67
CA ILE A 50 -0.54 -21.13 -1.96
C ILE A 50 -0.79 -20.85 -0.49
N SER A 51 -0.66 -21.86 0.36
CA SER A 51 -1.02 -21.77 1.76
C SER A 51 0.12 -22.19 2.67
N GLY A 52 0.34 -21.45 3.76
CA GLY A 52 1.22 -21.83 4.85
C GLY A 52 2.70 -21.91 4.52
N ILE A 53 3.16 -21.36 3.40
CA ILE A 53 4.60 -21.34 3.12
C ILE A 53 5.34 -20.38 4.04
N TYR A 54 6.55 -20.77 4.44
CA TYR A 54 7.47 -19.95 5.20
C TYR A 54 8.78 -19.81 4.44
N LEU A 55 9.08 -18.61 3.96
CA LEU A 55 10.29 -18.30 3.22
C LEU A 55 11.13 -17.29 3.97
N THR A 56 12.42 -17.51 4.03
CA THR A 56 13.39 -16.59 4.62
C THR A 56 14.46 -16.27 3.60
N ARG A 57 14.68 -14.99 3.32
CA ARG A 57 15.71 -14.50 2.37
C ARG A 57 15.64 -15.16 0.99
N PHE A 58 14.45 -15.58 0.58
CA PHE A 58 14.21 -16.14 -0.75
C PHE A 58 14.32 -15.03 -1.81
N ASP A 59 15.01 -15.32 -2.91
CA ASP A 59 15.04 -14.45 -4.09
C ASP A 59 13.98 -14.87 -5.09
N GLY A 60 12.84 -14.17 -5.05
CA GLY A 60 11.74 -14.26 -6.00
C GLY A 60 11.63 -13.05 -6.91
N SER A 61 12.69 -12.25 -7.07
CA SER A 61 12.66 -11.05 -7.90
C SER A 61 12.25 -11.36 -9.35
N GLY A 62 11.44 -10.48 -9.94
CA GLY A 62 10.97 -10.61 -11.32
C GLY A 62 9.88 -11.67 -11.55
N LEU A 63 9.47 -12.43 -10.53
CA LEU A 63 8.34 -13.38 -10.67
C LEU A 63 7.05 -12.67 -11.06
N SER A 64 6.16 -13.41 -11.73
CA SER A 64 4.86 -12.92 -12.16
C SER A 64 3.74 -13.83 -11.65
N PHE A 65 2.69 -13.21 -11.09
CA PHE A 65 1.55 -13.91 -10.50
C PHE A 65 0.23 -13.37 -11.05
N GLN A 66 -0.64 -14.27 -11.49
CA GLN A 66 -1.98 -13.90 -11.94
C GLN A 66 -3.05 -14.78 -11.30
N GLN A 67 -4.12 -14.15 -10.79
CA GLN A 67 -5.29 -14.86 -10.24
C GLN A 67 -4.90 -15.87 -9.14
N THR A 68 -4.01 -15.46 -8.24
CA THR A 68 -3.42 -16.32 -7.20
C THR A 68 -3.87 -15.85 -5.81
N VAL A 69 -4.04 -16.80 -4.90
CA VAL A 69 -4.30 -16.52 -3.49
C VAL A 69 -3.13 -17.03 -2.66
N TYR A 70 -2.59 -16.15 -1.83
CA TYR A 70 -1.66 -16.50 -0.75
C TYR A 70 -2.41 -16.45 0.57
N GLN A 71 -2.34 -17.52 1.35
CA GLN A 71 -3.01 -17.60 2.64
C GLN A 71 -2.07 -18.10 3.72
N ASN A 72 -2.02 -17.39 4.86
CA ASN A 72 -1.18 -17.75 6.01
C ASN A 72 0.31 -17.94 5.65
N CYS A 73 0.83 -17.17 4.69
CA CYS A 73 2.21 -17.27 4.21
C CYS A 73 3.11 -16.27 4.95
N ARG A 74 4.39 -16.61 5.08
CA ARG A 74 5.39 -15.73 5.66
C ARG A 74 6.58 -15.58 4.71
N PHE A 75 6.89 -14.31 4.43
CA PHE A 75 8.01 -13.90 3.60
C PHE A 75 8.91 -12.99 4.45
N MET A 76 9.97 -13.55 5.01
CA MET A 76 10.83 -12.87 5.97
C MET A 76 12.13 -12.42 5.29
N GLY A 77 12.30 -11.14 5.06
CA GLY A 77 13.47 -10.57 4.38
C GLY A 77 13.66 -11.11 2.96
N CYS A 78 12.58 -11.48 2.26
CA CYS A 78 12.63 -11.98 0.89
C CYS A 78 12.83 -10.84 -0.11
N ASN A 79 13.50 -11.13 -1.21
CA ASN A 79 13.61 -10.24 -2.35
C ASN A 79 12.48 -10.56 -3.35
N LEU A 80 11.46 -9.70 -3.41
CA LEU A 80 10.36 -9.76 -4.36
C LEU A 80 10.34 -8.47 -5.22
N ASN A 81 11.50 -7.89 -5.46
CA ASN A 81 11.65 -6.70 -6.29
C ASN A 81 11.27 -7.02 -7.74
N GLU A 82 10.75 -6.02 -8.44
CA GLU A 82 10.34 -6.13 -9.85
C GLU A 82 9.31 -7.24 -10.11
N THR A 83 8.68 -7.82 -9.06
CA THR A 83 7.60 -8.80 -9.22
C THR A 83 6.34 -8.14 -9.75
N PHE A 84 5.50 -8.94 -10.43
CA PHE A 84 4.23 -8.47 -10.93
C PHE A 84 3.08 -9.31 -10.39
N PHE A 85 2.11 -8.65 -9.75
CA PHE A 85 0.92 -9.25 -9.19
C PHE A 85 -0.33 -8.70 -9.88
N LYS A 86 -1.14 -9.58 -10.48
CA LYS A 86 -2.40 -9.23 -11.11
C LYS A 86 -3.53 -10.11 -10.61
N ASP A 87 -4.59 -9.49 -10.11
CA ASP A 87 -5.73 -10.20 -9.52
C ASP A 87 -5.29 -11.18 -8.41
N VAL A 88 -4.47 -10.69 -7.46
CA VAL A 88 -3.89 -11.48 -6.37
C VAL A 88 -4.49 -11.07 -5.02
N LYS A 89 -4.76 -12.05 -4.17
CA LYS A 89 -5.14 -11.84 -2.78
C LYS A 89 -4.07 -12.38 -1.84
N PHE A 90 -3.69 -11.55 -0.88
CA PHE A 90 -2.86 -11.93 0.25
C PHE A 90 -3.73 -11.92 1.49
N ILE A 91 -3.89 -13.06 2.16
CA ILE A 91 -4.76 -13.24 3.32
C ILE A 91 -3.93 -13.73 4.49
N ASN A 92 -3.89 -12.94 5.58
CA ASN A 92 -3.12 -13.27 6.78
C ASN A 92 -1.64 -13.62 6.46
N CYS A 93 -1.01 -12.82 5.58
CA CYS A 93 0.39 -12.99 5.20
C CYS A 93 1.29 -12.01 5.96
N ASP A 94 2.55 -12.40 6.13
CA ASP A 94 3.57 -11.58 6.78
C ASP A 94 4.75 -11.35 5.82
N PHE A 95 5.08 -10.07 5.58
CA PHE A 95 6.11 -9.62 4.66
C PHE A 95 7.24 -8.86 5.38
N TYR A 96 7.49 -9.17 6.64
CA TYR A 96 8.47 -8.47 7.47
C TYR A 96 9.79 -8.27 6.73
N GLN A 97 10.22 -7.01 6.58
CA GLN A 97 11.46 -6.58 5.92
C GLN A 97 11.68 -7.17 4.51
N SER A 98 10.61 -7.53 3.80
CA SER A 98 10.72 -8.03 2.41
C SER A 98 10.71 -6.89 1.41
N GLY A 99 11.52 -7.03 0.34
CA GLY A 99 11.62 -6.06 -0.73
C GLY A 99 10.59 -6.29 -1.83
N PHE A 100 9.91 -5.22 -2.25
CA PHE A 100 8.99 -5.12 -3.38
C PHE A 100 9.32 -3.88 -4.22
N SER A 101 10.59 -3.45 -4.21
CA SER A 101 11.01 -2.29 -4.98
C SER A 101 10.70 -2.48 -6.46
N ASP A 102 10.15 -1.44 -7.11
CA ASP A 102 9.74 -1.44 -8.51
C ASP A 102 8.70 -2.53 -8.87
N ALA A 103 8.07 -3.17 -7.88
CA ALA A 103 7.03 -4.16 -8.12
C ALA A 103 5.73 -3.53 -8.64
N GLY A 104 4.96 -4.33 -9.38
CA GLY A 104 3.67 -3.94 -9.93
C GLY A 104 2.51 -4.69 -9.28
N PHE A 105 1.52 -3.97 -8.77
CA PHE A 105 0.30 -4.52 -8.20
C PHE A 105 -0.91 -4.01 -8.98
N LYS A 106 -1.67 -4.90 -9.60
CA LYS A 106 -2.89 -4.56 -10.33
C LYS A 106 -4.06 -5.42 -9.85
N ASN A 107 -5.12 -4.77 -9.35
CA ASN A 107 -6.28 -5.43 -8.75
C ASN A 107 -5.82 -6.41 -7.65
N CYS A 108 -5.17 -5.92 -6.60
CA CYS A 108 -4.68 -6.77 -5.52
C CYS A 108 -5.32 -6.40 -4.18
N ALA A 109 -5.46 -7.37 -3.30
CA ALA A 109 -5.98 -7.16 -1.95
C ALA A 109 -5.04 -7.75 -0.90
N PHE A 110 -4.73 -6.95 0.12
CA PHE A 110 -4.05 -7.35 1.34
C PHE A 110 -5.08 -7.36 2.46
N LEU A 111 -5.37 -8.54 3.02
CA LEU A 111 -6.37 -8.75 4.05
C LEU A 111 -5.70 -9.31 5.29
N SER A 112 -5.77 -8.58 6.41
CA SER A 112 -5.16 -8.95 7.69
C SER A 112 -3.66 -9.27 7.60
N CYS A 113 -2.94 -8.56 6.73
CA CYS A 113 -1.52 -8.78 6.48
C CYS A 113 -0.63 -7.93 7.38
N LYS A 114 0.61 -8.38 7.56
CA LYS A 114 1.69 -7.63 8.20
C LYS A 114 2.81 -7.37 7.18
N GLY A 115 3.42 -6.20 7.29
CA GLY A 115 4.51 -5.80 6.39
C GLY A 115 5.38 -4.73 7.04
N ASP A 116 5.69 -4.92 8.33
CA ASP A 116 6.53 -3.96 9.07
C ASP A 116 7.92 -3.91 8.45
N GLY A 117 8.34 -2.70 8.06
CA GLY A 117 9.60 -2.45 7.37
C GLY A 117 9.70 -3.05 5.96
N ALA A 118 8.58 -3.45 5.33
CA ALA A 118 8.60 -3.91 3.94
C ALA A 118 8.91 -2.75 2.98
N ASP A 119 9.69 -3.01 1.93
CA ASP A 119 10.14 -1.99 0.99
C ASP A 119 9.38 -2.07 -0.34
N PHE A 120 8.47 -1.11 -0.55
CA PHE A 120 7.71 -0.90 -1.78
C PHE A 120 8.23 0.30 -2.59
N TYR A 121 9.50 0.68 -2.44
CA TYR A 121 10.08 1.82 -3.16
C TYR A 121 9.82 1.73 -4.66
N GLY A 122 9.39 2.83 -5.28
CA GLY A 122 9.16 2.89 -6.73
C GLY A 122 8.01 2.02 -7.26
N SER A 123 7.33 1.26 -6.41
CA SER A 123 6.27 0.34 -6.83
C SER A 123 5.09 1.06 -7.50
N SER A 124 4.35 0.32 -8.30
CA SER A 124 3.15 0.80 -8.97
C SER A 124 1.93 0.01 -8.48
N MET A 125 0.96 0.72 -7.87
CA MET A 125 -0.26 0.15 -7.32
C MET A 125 -1.48 0.70 -8.05
N TYR A 126 -2.26 -0.18 -8.68
CA TYR A 126 -3.47 0.16 -9.40
C TYR A 126 -4.63 -0.75 -9.00
N HIS A 127 -5.67 -0.17 -8.38
CA HIS A 127 -6.76 -0.91 -7.73
C HIS A 127 -6.23 -1.88 -6.65
N VAL A 128 -5.59 -1.33 -5.63
CA VAL A 128 -5.05 -2.11 -4.50
C VAL A 128 -5.79 -1.75 -3.23
N SER A 129 -6.14 -2.75 -2.42
CA SER A 129 -6.74 -2.54 -1.11
C SER A 129 -5.90 -3.13 0.02
N PHE A 130 -5.87 -2.40 1.14
CA PHE A 130 -5.30 -2.84 2.41
C PHE A 130 -6.43 -2.81 3.46
N GLN A 131 -6.77 -3.95 4.00
CA GLN A 131 -7.81 -4.07 5.02
C GLN A 131 -7.28 -4.80 6.25
N ASP A 132 -7.48 -4.22 7.42
CA ASP A 132 -7.05 -4.77 8.71
C ASP A 132 -5.54 -5.12 8.74
N CYS A 133 -4.70 -4.31 8.07
CA CYS A 133 -3.27 -4.56 7.90
C CYS A 133 -2.42 -3.75 8.90
N VAL A 134 -1.21 -4.26 9.17
CA VAL A 134 -0.15 -3.55 9.90
C VAL A 134 1.06 -3.43 9.00
N MET A 135 1.39 -2.20 8.58
CA MET A 135 2.44 -1.86 7.61
C MET A 135 3.35 -0.76 8.16
N LYS A 136 3.68 -0.86 9.46
CA LYS A 136 4.52 0.15 10.12
C LYS A 136 5.90 0.22 9.50
N GLU A 137 6.42 1.43 9.35
CA GLU A 137 7.75 1.67 8.81
C GLU A 137 7.95 1.13 7.38
N ALA A 138 6.86 0.74 6.69
CA ALA A 138 6.95 0.31 5.29
C ALA A 138 7.27 1.49 4.37
N LEU A 139 8.07 1.26 3.32
CA LEU A 139 8.57 2.31 2.43
C LEU A 139 7.82 2.26 1.08
N PHE A 140 6.98 3.25 0.82
CA PHE A 140 6.28 3.43 -0.46
C PHE A 140 6.85 4.58 -1.28
N ASP A 141 8.00 5.11 -0.90
CA ASP A 141 8.60 6.30 -1.50
C ASP A 141 8.75 6.17 -3.03
N ALA A 142 8.57 7.28 -3.74
CA ALA A 142 8.58 7.36 -5.20
C ALA A 142 7.52 6.49 -5.92
N GLY A 143 6.59 5.89 -5.17
CA GLY A 143 5.54 5.01 -5.67
C GLY A 143 4.50 5.73 -6.52
N LYS A 144 3.81 4.96 -7.36
CA LYS A 144 2.65 5.41 -8.14
C LYS A 144 1.42 4.67 -7.64
N MET A 145 0.48 5.40 -7.05
CA MET A 145 -0.73 4.84 -6.45
C MET A 145 -1.96 5.43 -7.11
N SER A 146 -2.81 4.58 -7.66
CA SER A 146 -4.07 5.01 -8.24
C SER A 146 -5.18 4.02 -7.90
N TYR A 147 -6.31 4.55 -7.42
CA TYR A 147 -7.40 3.73 -6.88
C TYR A 147 -6.92 2.80 -5.76
N VAL A 148 -6.25 3.37 -4.75
CA VAL A 148 -5.82 2.60 -3.57
C VAL A 148 -6.77 2.88 -2.42
N LYS A 149 -7.19 1.81 -1.73
CA LYS A 149 -8.07 1.87 -0.55
C LYS A 149 -7.35 1.36 0.68
N GLY A 150 -7.61 1.99 1.81
CA GLY A 150 -7.18 1.49 3.11
C GLY A 150 -8.34 1.53 4.10
N SER A 151 -8.51 0.45 4.87
CA SER A 151 -9.46 0.42 5.97
C SER A 151 -8.84 -0.27 7.19
N HIS A 152 -8.99 0.35 8.37
CA HIS A 152 -8.47 -0.18 9.64
C HIS A 152 -7.00 -0.65 9.56
N THR A 153 -6.17 0.11 8.82
CA THR A 153 -4.78 -0.25 8.51
C THR A 153 -3.83 0.73 9.18
N ASP A 154 -2.71 0.22 9.68
CA ASP A 154 -1.68 1.02 10.33
C ASP A 154 -0.46 1.19 9.41
N PHE A 155 -0.28 2.42 8.88
CA PHE A 155 0.89 2.89 8.14
C PHE A 155 1.74 3.87 8.97
N SER A 156 1.73 3.74 10.29
CA SER A 156 2.51 4.65 11.14
C SER A 156 4.00 4.57 10.80
N LYS A 157 4.67 5.73 10.74
CA LYS A 157 6.09 5.89 10.40
C LYS A 157 6.48 5.43 8.99
N SER A 158 5.50 5.13 8.12
CA SER A 158 5.78 4.69 6.75
C SER A 158 6.23 5.85 5.85
N GLY A 159 7.04 5.52 4.84
CA GLY A 159 7.51 6.44 3.81
C GLY A 159 6.51 6.54 2.65
N PHE A 160 6.09 7.77 2.35
CA PHE A 160 5.28 8.11 1.17
C PHE A 160 5.87 9.32 0.44
N SER A 161 7.19 9.54 0.54
CA SER A 161 7.85 10.71 -0.07
C SER A 161 7.84 10.62 -1.58
N LYS A 162 7.59 11.73 -2.25
CA LYS A 162 7.61 11.87 -3.72
C LYS A 162 6.65 10.91 -4.45
N CYS A 163 5.61 10.44 -3.76
CA CYS A 163 4.59 9.57 -4.36
C CYS A 163 3.69 10.35 -5.33
N LYS A 164 3.18 9.63 -6.32
CA LYS A 164 2.10 10.09 -7.20
C LYS A 164 0.82 9.38 -6.79
N MET A 165 -0.09 10.09 -6.12
CA MET A 165 -1.33 9.55 -5.58
C MET A 165 -2.55 10.10 -6.31
N SER A 166 -3.54 9.24 -6.62
CA SER A 166 -4.82 9.63 -7.19
C SER A 166 -5.92 8.65 -6.82
N ASN A 167 -7.15 9.15 -6.62
CA ASN A 167 -8.30 8.31 -6.29
C ASN A 167 -8.04 7.42 -5.05
N MET A 168 -7.55 8.05 -3.99
CA MET A 168 -7.31 7.39 -2.71
C MET A 168 -8.59 7.35 -1.89
N ASP A 169 -8.81 6.26 -1.14
CA ASP A 169 -9.97 6.08 -0.26
C ASP A 169 -9.49 5.50 1.09
N TRP A 170 -9.44 6.37 2.12
CA TRP A 170 -8.91 6.05 3.42
C TRP A 170 -9.99 6.08 4.49
N ASN A 171 -10.21 4.96 5.18
CA ASN A 171 -11.17 4.85 6.27
C ASN A 171 -10.53 4.27 7.52
N ARG A 172 -10.42 5.09 8.59
CA ARG A 172 -9.81 4.69 9.87
C ARG A 172 -8.39 4.12 9.70
N VAL A 173 -7.58 4.79 8.90
CA VAL A 173 -6.17 4.46 8.66
C VAL A 173 -5.29 5.30 9.56
N SER A 174 -4.25 4.71 10.15
CA SER A 174 -3.21 5.44 10.88
C SER A 174 -2.06 5.78 9.95
N PHE A 175 -1.77 7.08 9.81
CA PHE A 175 -0.56 7.62 9.16
C PHE A 175 0.31 8.39 10.17
N ARG A 176 0.23 8.07 11.47
CA ARG A 176 1.00 8.77 12.50
C ARG A 176 2.48 8.74 12.18
N GLU A 177 3.12 9.90 12.23
CA GLU A 177 4.54 10.08 11.92
C GLU A 177 4.93 9.61 10.50
N ALA A 178 3.98 9.37 9.59
CA ALA A 178 4.28 8.99 8.21
C ALA A 178 4.89 10.16 7.43
N ASN A 179 5.76 9.85 6.49
CA ASN A 179 6.51 10.85 5.72
C ASN A 179 5.89 11.07 4.35
N PHE A 180 5.24 12.24 4.14
CA PHE A 180 4.66 12.66 2.86
C PHE A 180 5.51 13.74 2.15
N PHE A 181 6.79 13.84 2.45
CA PHE A 181 7.67 14.85 1.86
C PHE A 181 7.55 14.88 0.33
N LYS A 182 7.20 16.04 -0.22
CA LYS A 182 6.98 16.28 -1.67
C LYS A 182 5.92 15.37 -2.31
N THR A 183 4.90 14.95 -1.56
CA THR A 183 3.75 14.19 -2.08
C THR A 183 2.51 15.07 -2.06
N VAL A 184 1.91 15.30 -3.22
CA VAL A 184 0.69 16.13 -3.34
C VAL A 184 -0.50 15.38 -2.75
N LEU A 185 -1.15 15.99 -1.72
CA LEU A 185 -2.29 15.41 -1.00
C LEU A 185 -3.64 16.03 -1.40
N LYS A 186 -3.66 16.86 -2.43
CA LYS A 186 -4.85 17.57 -2.91
C LYS A 186 -6.01 16.62 -3.22
N GLY A 187 -7.15 16.88 -2.59
CA GLY A 187 -8.39 16.10 -2.77
C GLY A 187 -8.40 14.74 -2.08
N ILE A 188 -7.35 14.38 -1.32
CA ILE A 188 -7.35 13.17 -0.51
C ILE A 188 -8.01 13.47 0.83
N ASP A 189 -8.99 12.64 1.22
CA ASP A 189 -9.75 12.77 2.46
C ASP A 189 -9.08 11.96 3.59
N PHE A 190 -8.62 12.67 4.62
CA PHE A 190 -8.04 12.12 5.84
C PHE A 190 -8.91 12.30 7.08
N THR A 191 -10.16 12.74 6.93
CA THR A 191 -11.04 13.12 8.06
C THR A 191 -11.24 12.02 9.09
N THR A 192 -11.14 10.74 8.70
CA THR A 192 -11.27 9.58 9.59
C THR A 192 -9.93 8.96 10.00
N CYS A 193 -8.81 9.56 9.57
CA CYS A 193 -7.48 9.00 9.72
C CYS A 193 -6.71 9.61 10.90
N GLY A 194 -5.75 8.85 11.46
CA GLY A 194 -4.74 9.39 12.38
C GLY A 194 -3.58 9.94 11.57
N ILE A 195 -3.33 11.25 11.66
CA ILE A 195 -2.28 11.95 10.88
C ILE A 195 -1.35 12.77 11.76
N GLU A 196 -1.33 12.49 13.06
CA GLU A 196 -0.49 13.20 14.02
C GLU A 196 0.98 13.00 13.66
N GLY A 197 1.73 14.11 13.63
CA GLY A 197 3.19 14.09 13.43
C GLY A 197 3.62 13.73 12.00
N ILE A 198 2.76 13.79 10.99
CA ILE A 198 3.19 13.55 9.60
C ILE A 198 4.29 14.51 9.19
N VAL A 199 5.26 14.01 8.42
CA VAL A 199 6.41 14.77 7.93
C VAL A 199 6.08 15.32 6.54
N LEU A 200 6.29 16.64 6.38
CA LEU A 200 6.03 17.40 5.16
C LEU A 200 7.27 18.21 4.79
N SER A 201 7.30 18.80 3.59
CA SER A 201 8.34 19.77 3.24
C SER A 201 8.22 21.05 4.07
N GLU A 202 9.30 21.84 4.14
CA GLU A 202 9.36 23.06 4.94
C GLU A 202 8.23 24.04 4.59
N GLY A 203 7.93 24.24 3.32
CA GLY A 203 6.83 25.10 2.85
C GLY A 203 5.44 24.48 3.00
N LYS A 204 5.34 23.21 3.41
CA LYS A 204 4.07 22.46 3.61
C LYS A 204 3.09 22.56 2.43
N GLY A 205 3.61 22.67 1.21
CA GLY A 205 2.80 22.74 -0.02
C GLY A 205 1.92 21.49 -0.25
N GLU A 206 2.27 20.38 0.39
CA GLU A 206 1.50 19.13 0.37
C GLU A 206 0.10 19.30 0.97
N LEU A 207 -0.11 20.28 1.88
CA LEU A 207 -1.40 20.53 2.54
C LEU A 207 -2.42 21.22 1.63
N GLU A 208 -1.98 21.79 0.48
CA GLU A 208 -2.91 22.48 -0.43
C GLU A 208 -4.01 21.54 -0.93
N GLY A 209 -5.26 21.83 -0.53
CA GLY A 209 -6.43 21.05 -0.94
C GLY A 209 -6.57 19.67 -0.32
N MET A 210 -5.76 19.33 0.69
CA MET A 210 -5.96 18.17 1.55
C MET A 210 -7.26 18.32 2.35
N VAL A 211 -8.04 17.24 2.48
CA VAL A 211 -9.30 17.26 3.23
C VAL A 211 -9.07 16.68 4.63
N VAL A 212 -9.36 17.50 5.66
CA VAL A 212 -9.14 17.16 7.07
C VAL A 212 -10.33 17.59 7.93
N ASN A 213 -10.47 17.02 9.12
CA ASN A 213 -11.45 17.47 10.11
C ASN A 213 -10.92 18.67 10.93
N THR A 214 -11.81 19.27 11.75
CA THR A 214 -11.48 20.47 12.54
C THR A 214 -10.30 20.25 13.50
N LEU A 215 -10.23 19.10 14.18
CA LEU A 215 -9.15 18.83 15.13
C LEU A 215 -7.81 18.71 14.42
N GLN A 216 -7.77 18.01 13.32
CA GLN A 216 -6.57 17.88 12.46
C GLN A 216 -6.11 19.25 11.93
N ALA A 217 -7.07 20.11 11.52
CA ALA A 217 -6.76 21.47 11.07
C ALA A 217 -6.11 22.32 12.20
N LEU A 218 -6.61 22.19 13.43
CA LEU A 218 -6.05 22.86 14.60
C LEU A 218 -4.58 22.40 14.88
N ASP A 219 -4.31 21.11 14.73
CA ASP A 219 -2.96 20.58 14.93
C ASP A 219 -1.99 21.07 13.84
N PHE A 220 -2.44 21.17 12.58
CA PHE A 220 -1.63 21.81 11.53
C PHE A 220 -1.40 23.29 11.81
N ALA A 221 -2.41 24.04 12.25
CA ALA A 221 -2.25 25.44 12.62
C ALA A 221 -1.19 25.62 13.72
N LYS A 222 -1.23 24.80 14.78
CA LYS A 222 -0.19 24.79 15.82
C LYS A 222 1.20 24.48 15.26
N SER A 223 1.30 23.51 14.33
CA SER A 223 2.58 23.15 13.72
C SER A 223 3.16 24.25 12.83
N LEU A 224 2.33 25.22 12.42
CA LEU A 224 2.73 26.44 11.72
C LEU A 224 3.07 27.59 12.67
N GLY A 225 3.04 27.37 13.99
CA GLY A 225 3.29 28.40 15.00
C GLY A 225 2.09 29.32 15.28
N ILE A 226 0.89 28.97 14.80
CA ILE A 226 -0.32 29.77 15.06
C ILE A 226 -0.79 29.53 16.50
N VAL A 227 -1.00 30.61 17.24
CA VAL A 227 -1.56 30.57 18.59
C VAL A 227 -3.08 30.61 18.47
N ILE A 228 -3.72 29.54 18.96
CA ILE A 228 -5.19 29.43 18.95
C ILE A 228 -5.70 29.78 20.32
N GLN A 229 -6.55 30.83 20.41
CA GLN A 229 -7.25 31.19 21.64
C GLN A 229 -8.65 30.55 21.63
N SER A 230 -8.98 29.83 22.71
CA SER A 230 -10.36 29.40 22.92
C SER A 230 -11.25 30.62 23.18
N GLU A 231 -12.44 30.66 22.56
CA GLU A 231 -13.45 31.64 22.95
C GLU A 231 -13.72 31.52 24.45
N LYS A 232 -13.59 32.65 25.16
CA LYS A 232 -14.06 32.70 26.54
C LYS A 232 -15.57 32.47 26.49
N SER A 233 -16.06 31.38 27.09
CA SER A 233 -17.49 31.24 27.33
C SER A 233 -17.96 32.45 28.14
N GLU A 234 -18.64 33.39 27.51
CA GLU A 234 -19.36 34.43 28.23
C GLU A 234 -20.38 33.72 29.12
N LYS A 235 -20.03 33.64 30.42
CA LYS A 235 -21.04 33.31 31.44
C LYS A 235 -21.96 34.52 31.55
N GLY A 236 -23.07 34.41 30.85
CA GLY A 236 -24.25 35.23 31.12
C GLY A 236 -24.98 34.76 32.37
#